data_a4d691b06ead24816c556f785009547f
#
_entry.id   a4d691b06ead24816c556f785009547f
#
_cell.length_a   1.000
_cell.length_b   1.000
_cell.length_c   1.000
_cell.angle_alpha   90.00
_cell.angle_beta   90.00
_cell.angle_gamma   90.00
#
_symmetry.space_group_name_H-M   'P 1'
#
loop_
_entity.id
_entity.type
_entity.pdbx_description
1 polymer ?
#
loop_
_entity_poly.entity_id
_entity_poly.type
_entity_poly.pdbx_seq_one_letter_code
_entity_poly.pdbx_strand_id
1 'polypeptide(L)'
;MAGIANVWLRMNLRLSAFLMRKGGIPFARAAQDKLGRLGARAVGARVEFVPHAFREFQAAWILPQGYDPEGGAILYLHGGGYTAGNIEYAVGFGSVLAAATGCRVFSAAYRLAPEHPFPAAVEDAYT
;
A
#
# COMPACT_ATOMS: atom_id res chain seq x y z
N MET A 1 -22.70 24.42 7.37
CA MET A 1 -22.27 24.71 5.99
C MET A 1 -21.14 23.77 5.64
N ALA A 2 -21.30 22.92 4.62
CA ALA A 2 -20.20 22.07 4.15
C ALA A 2 -19.16 22.99 3.49
N GLY A 3 -17.96 23.09 4.05
CA GLY A 3 -16.91 23.94 3.51
C GLY A 3 -16.55 23.53 2.08
N ILE A 4 -15.97 24.45 1.31
CA ILE A 4 -15.52 24.25 -0.09
C ILE A 4 -14.67 22.97 -0.20
N ALA A 5 -13.86 22.66 0.81
CA ALA A 5 -13.05 21.45 0.88
C ALA A 5 -13.91 20.16 0.85
N ASN A 6 -15.07 20.14 1.53
CA ASN A 6 -15.96 18.99 1.53
C ASN A 6 -16.67 18.79 0.18
N VAL A 7 -17.00 19.88 -0.50
CA VAL A 7 -17.61 19.82 -1.84
C VAL A 7 -16.58 19.29 -2.84
N TRP A 8 -15.37 19.81 -2.79
CA TRP A 8 -14.26 19.38 -3.63
C TRP A 8 -13.91 17.89 -3.40
N LEU A 9 -13.83 17.46 -2.13
CA LEU A 9 -13.59 16.07 -1.77
C LEU A 9 -14.68 15.13 -2.32
N ARG A 10 -15.96 15.47 -2.12
CA ARG A 10 -17.09 14.69 -2.65
C ARG A 10 -17.07 14.58 -4.17
N MET A 11 -16.72 15.67 -4.86
CA MET A 11 -16.62 15.67 -6.32
C MET A 11 -15.50 14.76 -6.81
N ASN A 12 -14.32 14.82 -6.17
CA ASN A 12 -13.21 13.93 -6.49
C ASN A 12 -13.53 12.47 -6.21
N LEU A 13 -14.18 12.15 -5.09
CA LEU A 13 -14.60 10.80 -4.76
C LEU A 13 -15.61 10.24 -5.78
N ARG A 14 -16.58 11.06 -6.23
CA ARG A 14 -17.54 10.65 -7.27
C ARG A 14 -16.86 10.40 -8.62
N LEU A 15 -15.94 11.28 -9.01
CA LEU A 15 -15.16 11.12 -10.23
C LEU A 15 -14.29 9.85 -10.18
N SER A 16 -13.61 9.64 -9.07
CA SER A 16 -12.80 8.43 -8.86
C SER A 16 -13.64 7.16 -8.90
N ALA A 17 -14.81 7.15 -8.24
CA ALA A 17 -15.73 6.03 -8.27
C ALA A 17 -16.25 5.74 -9.69
N PHE A 18 -16.57 6.79 -10.47
CA PHE A 18 -16.98 6.65 -11.86
C PHE A 18 -15.87 6.06 -12.74
N LEU A 19 -14.62 6.55 -12.58
CA LEU A 19 -13.47 6.04 -13.32
C LEU A 19 -13.15 4.59 -12.96
N MET A 20 -13.22 4.23 -11.67
CA MET A 20 -13.05 2.84 -11.21
C MET A 20 -14.12 1.90 -11.78
N ARG A 21 -15.38 2.34 -11.83
CA ARG A 21 -16.47 1.53 -12.41
C ARG A 21 -16.26 1.27 -13.91
N LYS A 22 -15.74 2.24 -14.67
CA LYS A 22 -15.47 2.10 -16.12
C LYS A 22 -14.18 1.36 -16.41
N GLY A 23 -13.12 1.62 -15.63
CA GLY A 23 -11.78 1.07 -15.88
C GLY A 23 -11.55 -0.32 -15.29
N GLY A 24 -12.40 -0.75 -14.36
CA GLY A 24 -12.28 -2.07 -13.72
C GLY A 24 -10.97 -2.27 -12.95
N ILE A 25 -10.62 -3.55 -12.73
CA ILE A 25 -9.42 -3.97 -12.00
C ILE A 25 -8.13 -3.41 -12.60
N PRO A 26 -7.90 -3.44 -13.94
CA PRO A 26 -6.66 -2.92 -14.52
C PRO A 26 -6.43 -1.43 -14.23
N PHE A 27 -7.50 -0.63 -14.26
CA PHE A 27 -7.40 0.79 -13.92
C PHE A 27 -7.07 1.01 -12.44
N ALA A 28 -7.72 0.24 -11.54
CA ALA A 28 -7.46 0.32 -10.11
C ALA A 28 -6.00 -0.04 -9.78
N ARG A 29 -5.48 -1.11 -10.40
CA ARG A 29 -4.07 -1.54 -10.26
C ARG A 29 -3.11 -0.45 -10.73
N ALA A 30 -3.30 0.10 -11.94
CA ALA A 30 -2.45 1.17 -12.46
C ALA A 30 -2.49 2.44 -11.61
N ALA A 31 -3.64 2.81 -11.06
CA ALA A 31 -3.78 3.94 -10.16
C ALA A 31 -3.01 3.74 -8.84
N GLN A 32 -3.09 2.55 -8.25
CA GLN A 32 -2.37 2.21 -7.02
C GLN A 32 -0.85 2.18 -7.23
N ASP A 33 -0.37 1.63 -8.35
CA ASP A 33 1.06 1.66 -8.71
C ASP A 33 1.60 3.09 -8.76
N LYS A 34 0.83 4.00 -9.36
CA LYS A 34 1.21 5.40 -9.42
C LYS A 34 1.25 6.06 -8.04
N LEU A 35 0.27 5.77 -7.19
CA LEU A 35 0.23 6.26 -5.81
C LEU A 35 1.38 5.72 -4.97
N GLY A 36 1.72 4.44 -5.10
CA GLY A 36 2.85 3.83 -4.42
C GLY A 36 4.17 4.50 -4.78
N ARG A 37 4.42 4.69 -6.08
CA ARG A 37 5.62 5.41 -6.55
C ARG A 37 5.70 6.86 -6.05
N LEU A 38 4.57 7.55 -5.96
CA LEU A 38 4.54 8.91 -5.41
C LEU A 38 4.83 8.92 -3.90
N GLY A 39 4.27 7.99 -3.14
CA GLY A 39 4.53 7.84 -1.71
C GLY A 39 6.01 7.56 -1.42
N ALA A 40 6.60 6.60 -2.11
CA ALA A 40 8.02 6.29 -1.98
C ALA A 40 8.92 7.48 -2.31
N ARG A 41 8.60 8.24 -3.37
CA ARG A 41 9.36 9.44 -3.75
C ARG A 41 9.25 10.57 -2.72
N ALA A 42 8.07 10.75 -2.10
CA ALA A 42 7.85 11.80 -1.11
C ALA A 42 8.69 11.61 0.16
N VAL A 43 8.99 10.36 0.51
CA VAL A 43 9.83 10.02 1.67
C VAL A 43 11.33 10.07 1.32
N GLY A 44 11.69 9.75 0.07
CA GLY A 44 13.07 9.79 -0.43
C GLY A 44 14.00 8.85 0.36
N ALA A 45 15.24 9.32 0.60
CA ALA A 45 16.31 8.54 1.25
C ALA A 45 16.16 8.36 2.77
N ARG A 46 15.01 8.69 3.35
CA ARG A 46 14.77 8.56 4.80
C ARG A 46 14.49 7.13 5.25
N VAL A 47 14.32 6.21 4.32
CA VAL A 47 14.02 4.80 4.59
C VAL A 47 14.91 3.91 3.75
N GLU A 48 15.28 2.77 4.30
CA GLU A 48 15.95 1.67 3.63
C GLU A 48 14.94 0.56 3.32
N PHE A 49 15.10 -0.10 2.17
CA PHE A 49 14.26 -1.21 1.76
C PHE A 49 15.04 -2.51 1.81
N VAL A 50 14.53 -3.47 2.59
CA VAL A 50 15.09 -4.82 2.65
C VAL A 50 14.04 -5.77 2.06
N PRO A 51 14.20 -6.21 0.81
CA PRO A 51 13.29 -7.13 0.16
C PRO A 51 13.21 -8.46 0.92
N HIS A 52 12.00 -9.00 1.00
CA HIS A 52 11.74 -10.32 1.52
C HIS A 52 10.80 -11.06 0.57
N ALA A 53 11.20 -12.24 0.11
CA ALA A 53 10.39 -13.02 -0.81
C ALA A 53 9.85 -14.27 -0.10
N PHE A 54 8.55 -14.41 -0.07
CA PHE A 54 7.89 -15.68 0.21
C PHE A 54 7.76 -16.49 -1.08
N ARG A 55 7.37 -17.73 -0.98
CA ARG A 55 7.20 -18.59 -2.14
C ARG A 55 6.14 -18.07 -3.11
N GLU A 56 5.02 -17.58 -2.58
CA GLU A 56 3.83 -17.18 -3.34
C GLU A 56 3.70 -15.66 -3.53
N PHE A 57 4.37 -14.84 -2.72
CA PHE A 57 4.24 -13.38 -2.78
C PHE A 57 5.52 -12.65 -2.34
N GLN A 58 5.56 -11.37 -2.60
CA GLN A 58 6.67 -10.50 -2.22
C GLN A 58 6.31 -9.66 -0.99
N ALA A 59 7.32 -9.36 -0.19
CA ALA A 59 7.21 -8.44 0.94
C ALA A 59 8.49 -7.60 1.04
N ALA A 60 8.48 -6.61 1.91
CA ALA A 60 9.67 -5.84 2.24
C ALA A 60 9.62 -5.31 3.67
N TRP A 61 10.76 -5.29 4.34
CA TRP A 61 10.97 -4.42 5.47
C TRP A 61 11.30 -3.02 4.99
N ILE A 62 10.74 -2.03 5.64
CA ILE A 62 10.98 -0.62 5.43
C ILE A 62 11.52 -0.07 6.74
N LEU A 63 12.78 0.30 6.73
CA LEU A 63 13.55 0.69 7.91
C LEU A 63 13.80 2.20 7.85
N PRO A 64 13.18 3.01 8.73
CA PRO A 64 13.48 4.44 8.78
C PRO A 64 14.87 4.67 9.37
N GLN A 65 15.52 5.76 8.99
CA GLN A 65 16.82 6.13 9.56
C GLN A 65 16.73 6.27 11.08
N GLY A 66 17.64 5.61 11.79
CA GLY A 66 17.73 5.66 13.24
C GLY A 66 16.61 4.90 13.97
N TYR A 67 15.94 3.96 13.31
CA TYR A 67 14.95 3.11 13.99
C TYR A 67 15.61 2.29 15.10
N ASP A 68 14.81 1.99 16.14
CA ASP A 68 15.21 1.10 17.21
C ASP A 68 14.96 -0.36 16.80
N PRO A 69 16.01 -1.22 16.70
CA PRO A 69 15.83 -2.64 16.37
C PRO A 69 15.02 -3.42 17.40
N GLU A 70 15.06 -3.01 18.68
CA GLU A 70 14.29 -3.60 19.77
C GLU A 70 12.90 -2.96 19.92
N GLY A 71 12.65 -1.89 19.17
CA GLY A 71 11.37 -1.20 19.12
C GLY A 71 10.28 -2.00 18.42
N GLY A 72 9.07 -1.49 18.47
CA GLY A 72 7.92 -2.09 17.81
C GLY A 72 8.05 -2.12 16.28
N ALA A 73 7.24 -2.99 15.66
CA ALA A 73 7.11 -3.07 14.22
C ALA A 73 5.65 -2.90 13.80
N ILE A 74 5.43 -2.36 12.61
CA ILE A 74 4.10 -2.24 12.00
C ILE A 74 3.99 -3.28 10.89
N LEU A 75 2.99 -4.16 10.96
CA LEU A 75 2.58 -4.97 9.82
C LEU A 75 1.58 -4.17 8.99
N TYR A 76 1.93 -3.89 7.74
CA TYR A 76 1.05 -3.18 6.82
C TYR A 76 0.54 -4.10 5.71
N LEU A 77 -0.75 -4.36 5.73
CA LEU A 77 -1.48 -5.08 4.68
C LEU A 77 -2.27 -4.04 3.86
N HIS A 78 -1.88 -3.87 2.61
CA HIS A 78 -2.42 -2.80 1.76
C HIS A 78 -3.90 -2.98 1.44
N GLY A 79 -4.59 -1.86 1.19
CA GLY A 79 -5.96 -1.84 0.67
C GLY A 79 -6.02 -2.09 -0.83
N GLY A 80 -7.25 -2.27 -1.37
CA GLY A 80 -7.49 -2.46 -2.80
C GLY A 80 -8.60 -3.46 -3.11
N GLY A 81 -9.43 -3.78 -2.09
CA GLY A 81 -10.56 -4.70 -2.22
C GLY A 81 -10.14 -6.11 -2.62
N TYR A 82 -8.97 -6.55 -2.24
CA TYR A 82 -8.35 -7.83 -2.60
C TYR A 82 -8.14 -8.05 -4.11
N THR A 83 -8.34 -7.03 -4.93
CA THR A 83 -8.23 -7.13 -6.40
C THR A 83 -7.14 -6.24 -6.99
N ALA A 84 -6.66 -5.28 -6.21
CA ALA A 84 -5.63 -4.34 -6.62
C ALA A 84 -4.62 -4.10 -5.48
N GLY A 85 -3.39 -3.79 -5.87
CA GLY A 85 -2.23 -3.63 -5.00
C GLY A 85 -1.06 -4.49 -5.48
N ASN A 86 0.13 -4.04 -5.18
CA ASN A 86 1.37 -4.75 -5.46
C ASN A 86 2.44 -4.29 -4.47
N ILE A 87 3.67 -4.76 -4.66
CA ILE A 87 4.77 -4.42 -3.74
C ILE A 87 5.12 -2.93 -3.79
N GLU A 88 5.05 -2.27 -4.95
CA GLU A 88 5.32 -0.83 -5.08
C GLU A 88 4.30 0.01 -4.30
N TYR A 89 3.03 -0.38 -4.35
CA TYR A 89 1.97 0.29 -3.60
C TYR A 89 2.12 0.06 -2.08
N ALA A 90 2.36 -1.19 -1.68
CA ALA A 90 2.56 -1.57 -0.28
C ALA A 90 3.77 -0.84 0.33
N VAL A 91 4.91 -0.87 -0.37
CA VAL A 91 6.14 -0.20 0.04
C VAL A 91 5.99 1.32 0.04
N GLY A 92 5.29 1.89 -0.96
CA GLY A 92 5.09 3.34 -1.04
C GLY A 92 4.35 3.91 0.17
N PHE A 93 3.26 3.29 0.59
CA PHE A 93 2.53 3.72 1.79
C PHE A 93 3.26 3.31 3.09
N GLY A 94 3.84 2.12 3.11
CA GLY A 94 4.68 1.66 4.22
C GLY A 94 5.83 2.62 4.52
N SER A 95 6.41 3.24 3.47
CA SER A 95 7.46 4.26 3.63
C SER A 95 6.96 5.52 4.34
N VAL A 96 5.74 5.95 4.02
CA VAL A 96 5.11 7.09 4.71
C VAL A 96 4.88 6.76 6.19
N LEU A 97 4.40 5.55 6.48
CA LEU A 97 4.21 5.09 7.87
C LEU A 97 5.54 5.02 8.62
N ALA A 98 6.57 4.40 8.03
CA ALA A 98 7.89 4.30 8.64
C ALA A 98 8.47 5.68 8.95
N ALA A 99 8.44 6.59 7.99
CA ALA A 99 8.97 7.95 8.17
C ALA A 99 8.18 8.78 9.20
N ALA A 100 6.86 8.56 9.31
CA ALA A 100 6.01 9.29 10.22
C ALA A 100 6.09 8.79 11.67
N THR A 101 6.31 7.48 11.85
CA THR A 101 6.27 6.83 13.17
C THR A 101 7.66 6.55 13.74
N GLY A 102 8.70 6.50 12.92
CA GLY A 102 10.03 6.01 13.33
C GLY A 102 10.09 4.50 13.53
N CYS A 103 8.99 3.77 13.33
CA CYS A 103 8.95 2.32 13.47
C CYS A 103 9.33 1.63 12.14
N ARG A 104 9.97 0.47 12.25
CA ARG A 104 10.12 -0.42 11.11
C ARG A 104 8.75 -0.93 10.64
N VAL A 105 8.55 -1.02 9.33
CA VAL A 105 7.28 -1.48 8.74
C VAL A 105 7.53 -2.70 7.88
N PHE A 106 6.74 -3.76 8.09
CA PHE A 106 6.72 -4.91 7.20
C PHE A 106 5.52 -4.79 6.26
N SER A 107 5.77 -4.68 4.97
CA SER A 107 4.74 -4.54 3.94
C SER A 107 4.68 -5.78 3.08
N ALA A 108 3.51 -6.40 2.96
CA ALA A 108 3.27 -7.59 2.16
C ALA A 108 2.41 -7.29 0.93
N ALA A 109 2.83 -7.78 -0.23
CA ALA A 109 2.05 -7.77 -1.47
C ALA A 109 1.37 -9.13 -1.64
N TYR A 110 0.41 -9.41 -0.78
CA TYR A 110 -0.33 -10.66 -0.76
C TYR A 110 -1.07 -10.95 -2.07
N ARG A 111 -1.36 -12.22 -2.35
CA ARG A 111 -2.05 -12.68 -3.57
C ARG A 111 -3.44 -12.08 -3.70
N LEU A 112 -3.82 -11.73 -4.91
CA LEU A 112 -5.04 -10.96 -5.23
C LEU A 112 -6.00 -11.75 -6.11
N ALA A 113 -7.28 -11.50 -5.92
CA ALA A 113 -8.34 -11.93 -6.84
C ALA A 113 -8.30 -11.07 -8.14
N PRO A 114 -8.79 -11.59 -9.26
CA PRO A 114 -9.40 -12.90 -9.45
C PRO A 114 -8.39 -14.04 -9.61
N GLU A 115 -7.10 -13.76 -9.77
CA GLU A 115 -6.07 -14.76 -10.02
C GLU A 115 -5.94 -15.74 -8.85
N HIS A 116 -6.06 -15.23 -7.62
CA HIS A 116 -6.00 -15.97 -6.37
C HIS A 116 -7.17 -15.57 -5.46
N PRO A 117 -8.34 -16.20 -5.60
CA PRO A 117 -9.52 -15.86 -4.80
C PRO A 117 -9.34 -16.23 -3.33
N PHE A 118 -10.30 -15.84 -2.50
CA PHE A 118 -10.34 -16.27 -1.09
C PHE A 118 -10.12 -17.79 -0.97
N PRO A 119 -9.29 -18.24 -0.03
CA PRO A 119 -8.69 -17.53 1.10
C PRO A 119 -7.23 -17.04 0.89
N ALA A 120 -6.69 -17.04 -0.34
CA ALA A 120 -5.26 -16.83 -0.61
C ALA A 120 -4.65 -15.61 0.12
N ALA A 121 -5.30 -14.45 0.07
CA ALA A 121 -4.81 -13.24 0.74
C ALA A 121 -4.76 -13.38 2.28
N VAL A 122 -5.67 -14.16 2.84
CA VAL A 122 -5.71 -14.43 4.29
C VAL A 122 -4.59 -15.38 4.68
N GLU A 123 -4.37 -16.44 3.90
CA GLU A 123 -3.26 -17.37 4.11
C GLU A 123 -1.92 -16.66 4.09
N ASP A 124 -1.70 -15.77 3.08
CA ASP A 124 -0.49 -14.98 2.97
C ASP A 124 -0.27 -14.04 4.16
N ALA A 125 -1.35 -13.50 4.73
CA ALA A 125 -1.26 -12.61 5.89
C ALA A 125 -0.87 -13.34 7.19
N TYR A 126 -1.04 -14.67 7.24
CA TYR A 126 -0.68 -15.51 8.38
C TYR A 126 0.67 -16.25 8.22
N THR A 127 1.30 -16.14 7.06
CA THR A 127 2.61 -16.74 6.77
C THR A 127 3.76 -15.90 7.35
#